data_09e8ccb5c60ab97a90a76fc622916d9e
#
_entry.id   09e8ccb5c60ab97a90a76fc622916d9e
#
_cell.length_a   1.000
_cell.length_b   1.000
_cell.length_c   1.000
_cell.angle_alpha   90.00
_cell.angle_beta   90.00
_cell.angle_gamma   90.00
#
_symmetry.space_group_name_H-M   'P 1'
#
loop_
_entity.id
_entity.type
_entity.pdbx_description
1 polymer ?
#
loop_
_entity_poly.entity_id
_entity_poly.type
_entity_poly.pdbx_seq_one_letter_code
_entity_poly.pdbx_strand_id
1 'polypeptide(L)'
;MQINNFAKIIKLKKKKAWNEDGVASTIGTIMALLVFLTFLGMFTNQYIPAWMEDNENNHMNGIIQQFSFLKWGIDSLILNSDEGEVASVPIYTPMQLHAEGVPIFASATVGRLSFVSENPSYPWFSVSFPTDEDAPAGESGNFVFNDTNGGKAGGSMEFYGANRYYVQQTLAYENGAIILNQTDGETMLSGMAIRIVKYGDEQIVKITQISLTGTNRTIGGYGTKGVTSTLEYSTYSKFENSSGGNLTISINSRFGTAWEDYFTNLLSANSTGLTTAEWNVTTSSSQVGDITYYSVTVIIQGVNVFEHTKAMVAITIADISV
;
A
#
# COMPACT_ATOMS: atom_id res chain seq x y z
N MET A 1 -65.92 48.02 87.72
CA MET A 1 -65.87 46.56 87.58
C MET A 1 -65.21 46.25 86.26
N GLN A 2 -63.90 45.99 86.25
CA GLN A 2 -63.08 45.78 85.02
C GLN A 2 -62.73 44.32 84.93
N ILE A 3 -62.97 43.73 83.79
CA ILE A 3 -62.57 42.40 83.48
C ILE A 3 -61.39 42.52 82.53
N ASN A 4 -60.21 42.16 82.97
CA ASN A 4 -58.98 42.09 82.12
C ASN A 4 -58.93 40.80 81.36
N ASN A 5 -58.97 40.94 80.05
CA ASN A 5 -58.69 39.86 79.10
C ASN A 5 -57.17 39.70 78.88
N PHE A 6 -56.59 38.64 79.40
CA PHE A 6 -55.26 38.22 79.03
C PHE A 6 -55.30 37.37 77.74
N ALA A 7 -55.03 37.99 76.60
CA ALA A 7 -54.78 37.25 75.37
C ALA A 7 -53.36 36.70 75.41
N LYS A 8 -53.25 35.37 75.58
CA LYS A 8 -51.98 34.66 75.58
C LYS A 8 -51.59 34.44 74.11
N ILE A 9 -50.66 35.25 73.58
CA ILE A 9 -50.12 35.08 72.22
C ILE A 9 -49.21 33.89 72.26
N ILE A 10 -49.69 32.78 71.71
CA ILE A 10 -48.85 31.59 71.41
C ILE A 10 -48.11 31.88 70.11
N LYS A 11 -46.82 32.22 70.20
CA LYS A 11 -45.91 32.27 69.09
C LYS A 11 -45.66 30.84 68.64
N LEU A 12 -46.37 30.40 67.61
CA LEU A 12 -46.01 29.19 66.84
C LEU A 12 -44.67 29.44 66.17
N LYS A 13 -43.62 28.84 66.70
CA LYS A 13 -42.35 28.71 65.99
C LYS A 13 -42.66 27.92 64.72
N LYS A 14 -42.71 28.60 63.56
CA LYS A 14 -42.67 27.95 62.27
C LYS A 14 -41.41 27.05 62.21
N LYS A 15 -41.58 25.74 62.34
CA LYS A 15 -40.54 24.80 62.00
C LYS A 15 -40.17 25.09 60.54
N LYS A 16 -38.91 25.44 60.33
CA LYS A 16 -38.34 25.60 59.01
C LYS A 16 -38.46 24.22 58.37
N ALA A 17 -39.53 24.00 57.62
CA ALA A 17 -39.66 22.78 56.81
C ALA A 17 -38.47 22.81 55.90
N TRP A 18 -37.56 21.86 56.04
CA TRP A 18 -36.54 21.60 55.07
C TRP A 18 -37.33 21.35 53.75
N ASN A 19 -36.91 22.06 52.70
CA ASN A 19 -37.59 21.98 51.40
C ASN A 19 -37.34 20.61 50.83
N GLU A 20 -38.13 19.62 51.19
CA GLU A 20 -38.00 18.21 50.73
C GLU A 20 -38.09 18.14 49.22
N ASP A 21 -38.86 19.02 48.57
CA ASP A 21 -38.96 19.15 47.13
C ASP A 21 -37.63 19.59 46.51
N GLY A 22 -36.88 20.47 47.18
CA GLY A 22 -35.56 20.91 46.75
C GLY A 22 -34.50 19.78 46.85
N VAL A 23 -34.56 18.96 47.89
CA VAL A 23 -33.67 17.80 48.06
C VAL A 23 -34.00 16.70 47.07
N ALA A 24 -35.26 16.40 46.85
CA ALA A 24 -35.69 15.41 45.87
C ALA A 24 -35.29 15.82 44.44
N SER A 25 -35.45 17.10 44.07
CA SER A 25 -34.99 17.63 42.78
C SER A 25 -33.47 17.53 42.60
N THR A 26 -32.71 17.83 43.65
CA THR A 26 -31.23 17.75 43.60
C THR A 26 -30.76 16.30 43.43
N ILE A 27 -31.35 15.36 44.18
CA ILE A 27 -31.04 13.93 44.03
C ILE A 27 -31.43 13.43 42.64
N GLY A 28 -32.59 13.83 42.11
CA GLY A 28 -33.05 13.47 40.76
C GLY A 28 -32.10 13.98 39.68
N THR A 29 -31.62 15.22 39.78
CA THR A 29 -30.63 15.77 38.81
C THR A 29 -29.28 15.07 38.90
N ILE A 30 -28.80 14.73 40.12
CA ILE A 30 -27.56 13.97 40.28
C ILE A 30 -27.70 12.56 39.69
N MET A 31 -28.80 11.87 39.94
CA MET A 31 -29.05 10.54 39.37
C MET A 31 -29.17 10.58 37.82
N ALA A 32 -29.87 11.57 37.29
CA ALA A 32 -29.95 11.79 35.85
C ALA A 32 -28.56 12.05 35.23
N LEU A 33 -27.73 12.86 35.87
CA LEU A 33 -26.37 13.14 35.45
C LEU A 33 -25.50 11.87 35.49
N LEU A 34 -25.61 11.06 36.55
CA LEU A 34 -24.88 9.80 36.67
C LEU A 34 -25.26 8.81 35.55
N VAL A 35 -26.56 8.66 35.24
CA VAL A 35 -27.03 7.83 34.15
C VAL A 35 -26.49 8.34 32.79
N PHE A 36 -26.55 9.67 32.59
CA PHE A 36 -26.00 10.28 31.37
C PHE A 36 -24.49 10.07 31.25
N LEU A 37 -23.72 10.26 32.32
CA LEU A 37 -22.28 10.05 32.34
C LEU A 37 -21.92 8.57 32.13
N THR A 38 -22.69 7.64 32.69
CA THR A 38 -22.50 6.20 32.47
C THR A 38 -22.75 5.85 31.02
N PHE A 39 -23.83 6.35 30.42
CA PHE A 39 -24.13 6.17 28.99
C PHE A 39 -23.04 6.79 28.13
N LEU A 40 -22.61 8.02 28.41
CA LEU A 40 -21.55 8.71 27.68
C LEU A 40 -20.22 7.93 27.78
N GLY A 41 -19.90 7.43 28.99
CA GLY A 41 -18.71 6.61 29.21
C GLY A 41 -18.74 5.30 28.38
N MET A 42 -19.89 4.62 28.34
CA MET A 42 -20.08 3.43 27.51
C MET A 42 -19.96 3.77 26.02
N PHE A 43 -20.60 4.86 25.60
CA PHE A 43 -20.55 5.32 24.20
C PHE A 43 -19.14 5.64 23.75
N THR A 44 -18.38 6.41 24.53
CA THR A 44 -17.01 6.81 24.19
C THR A 44 -16.00 5.66 24.23
N ASN A 45 -16.20 4.67 25.10
CA ASN A 45 -15.24 3.58 25.28
C ASN A 45 -15.53 2.34 24.42
N GLN A 46 -16.76 2.16 23.92
CA GLN A 46 -17.14 0.98 23.14
C GLN A 46 -17.53 1.33 21.71
N TYR A 47 -18.42 2.30 21.50
CA TYR A 47 -18.95 2.61 20.17
C TYR A 47 -17.98 3.44 19.34
N ILE A 48 -17.33 4.45 19.92
CA ILE A 48 -16.39 5.29 19.18
C ILE A 48 -15.21 4.50 18.64
N PRO A 49 -14.50 3.65 19.41
CA PRO A 49 -13.43 2.81 18.89
C PRO A 49 -13.88 1.89 17.74
N ALA A 50 -15.05 1.23 17.88
CA ALA A 50 -15.58 0.36 16.84
C ALA A 50 -15.88 1.12 15.54
N TRP A 51 -16.48 2.31 15.60
CA TRP A 51 -16.71 3.14 14.42
C TRP A 51 -15.41 3.64 13.78
N MET A 52 -14.42 3.99 14.61
CA MET A 52 -13.12 4.40 14.08
C MET A 52 -12.40 3.24 13.41
N GLU A 53 -12.47 2.04 13.98
CA GLU A 53 -11.92 0.82 13.37
C GLU A 53 -12.58 0.54 12.01
N ASP A 54 -13.91 0.63 11.92
CA ASP A 54 -14.64 0.47 10.65
C ASP A 54 -14.25 1.55 9.63
N ASN A 55 -14.12 2.81 10.05
CA ASN A 55 -13.72 3.90 9.16
C ASN A 55 -12.29 3.70 8.64
N GLU A 56 -11.35 3.32 9.50
CA GLU A 56 -9.97 3.05 9.12
C GLU A 56 -9.85 1.83 8.18
N ASN A 57 -10.60 0.76 8.46
CA ASN A 57 -10.67 -0.43 7.60
C ASN A 57 -11.25 -0.08 6.21
N ASN A 58 -12.38 0.63 6.17
CA ASN A 58 -12.99 1.05 4.92
C ASN A 58 -12.07 1.96 4.10
N HIS A 59 -11.34 2.86 4.77
CA HIS A 59 -10.36 3.70 4.13
C HIS A 59 -9.22 2.87 3.52
N MET A 60 -8.64 1.92 4.25
CA MET A 60 -7.58 1.06 3.72
C MET A 60 -8.05 0.21 2.54
N ASN A 61 -9.27 -0.31 2.57
CA ASN A 61 -9.87 -1.00 1.44
C ASN A 61 -10.04 -0.05 0.22
N GLY A 62 -10.39 1.20 0.46
CA GLY A 62 -10.43 2.24 -0.57
C GLY A 62 -9.04 2.51 -1.18
N ILE A 63 -7.98 2.56 -0.36
CA ILE A 63 -6.60 2.72 -0.83
C ILE A 63 -6.16 1.51 -1.68
N ILE A 64 -6.50 0.29 -1.29
CA ILE A 64 -6.22 -0.91 -2.11
C ILE A 64 -6.86 -0.80 -3.49
N GLN A 65 -8.11 -0.33 -3.57
CA GLN A 65 -8.77 -0.09 -4.86
C GLN A 65 -8.07 1.01 -5.67
N GLN A 66 -7.65 2.10 -5.03
CA GLN A 66 -6.94 3.20 -5.69
C GLN A 66 -5.57 2.74 -6.24
N PHE A 67 -4.84 1.90 -5.51
CA PHE A 67 -3.61 1.28 -6.02
C PHE A 67 -3.87 0.30 -7.18
N SER A 68 -5.00 -0.42 -7.13
CA SER A 68 -5.42 -1.27 -8.24
C SER A 68 -5.74 -0.45 -9.49
N PHE A 69 -6.38 0.72 -9.36
CA PHE A 69 -6.60 1.66 -10.46
C PHE A 69 -5.29 2.25 -10.98
N LEU A 70 -4.35 2.59 -10.10
CA LEU A 70 -3.02 3.05 -10.50
C LEU A 70 -2.31 1.98 -11.34
N LYS A 71 -2.29 0.73 -10.87
CA LYS A 71 -1.71 -0.39 -11.61
C LYS A 71 -2.39 -0.59 -12.96
N TRP A 72 -3.72 -0.66 -12.96
CA TRP A 72 -4.47 -0.80 -14.22
C TRP A 72 -4.17 0.34 -15.20
N GLY A 73 -4.06 1.56 -14.71
CA GLY A 73 -3.71 2.73 -15.51
C GLY A 73 -2.32 2.56 -16.15
N ILE A 74 -1.31 2.21 -15.36
CA ILE A 74 0.05 1.97 -15.84
C ILE A 74 0.09 0.81 -16.84
N ASP A 75 -0.53 -0.33 -16.53
CA ASP A 75 -0.61 -1.49 -17.42
C ASP A 75 -1.31 -1.11 -18.75
N SER A 76 -2.37 -0.29 -18.70
CA SER A 76 -3.08 0.19 -19.90
C SER A 76 -2.21 1.12 -20.76
N LEU A 77 -1.41 1.99 -20.14
CA LEU A 77 -0.45 2.84 -20.86
C LEU A 77 0.57 2.01 -21.64
N ILE A 78 1.09 0.94 -21.01
CA ILE A 78 2.08 0.04 -21.61
C ILE A 78 1.45 -0.78 -22.75
N LEU A 79 0.26 -1.33 -22.53
CA LEU A 79 -0.42 -2.17 -23.53
C LEU A 79 -0.88 -1.40 -24.77
N ASN A 80 -1.16 -0.11 -24.64
CA ASN A 80 -1.60 0.74 -25.74
C ASN A 80 -0.45 1.54 -26.37
N SER A 81 0.80 1.30 -25.97
CA SER A 81 1.96 1.93 -26.59
C SER A 81 2.42 1.14 -27.80
N ASP A 82 2.64 1.81 -28.92
CA ASP A 82 3.41 1.26 -30.03
C ASP A 82 4.91 1.39 -29.71
N GLU A 83 5.73 0.50 -30.25
CA GLU A 83 7.18 0.51 -30.00
C GLU A 83 7.80 1.86 -30.36
N GLY A 84 8.38 2.51 -29.35
CA GLY A 84 9.11 3.76 -29.52
C GLY A 84 8.25 5.03 -29.63
N GLU A 85 6.93 4.94 -29.60
CA GLU A 85 6.06 6.11 -29.59
C GLU A 85 5.70 6.55 -28.16
N VAL A 86 5.97 7.84 -27.87
CA VAL A 86 5.72 8.50 -26.58
C VAL A 86 4.42 9.31 -26.62
N ALA A 87 3.35 8.73 -27.15
CA ALA A 87 2.05 9.42 -27.18
C ALA A 87 1.12 8.88 -26.11
N SER A 88 1.43 9.11 -24.83
CA SER A 88 0.55 8.66 -23.78
C SER A 88 -0.33 9.80 -23.24
N VAL A 89 -1.63 9.54 -23.20
CA VAL A 89 -2.55 10.39 -22.45
C VAL A 89 -2.31 10.12 -20.96
N PRO A 90 -1.98 11.14 -20.15
CA PRO A 90 -1.76 10.94 -18.72
C PRO A 90 -2.99 10.33 -18.05
N ILE A 91 -2.79 9.31 -17.21
CA ILE A 91 -3.85 8.71 -16.41
C ILE A 91 -3.79 9.29 -15.00
N TYR A 92 -4.92 9.75 -14.54
CA TYR A 92 -5.07 10.37 -13.23
C TYR A 92 -5.73 9.38 -12.25
N THR A 93 -5.10 9.20 -11.09
CA THR A 93 -5.62 8.36 -10.00
C THR A 93 -5.75 9.21 -8.73
N PRO A 94 -6.97 9.41 -8.20
CA PRO A 94 -7.15 10.09 -6.91
C PRO A 94 -6.74 9.18 -5.76
N MET A 95 -6.00 9.71 -4.78
CA MET A 95 -5.57 9.03 -3.56
C MET A 95 -6.10 9.77 -2.34
N GLN A 96 -6.96 9.15 -1.56
CA GLN A 96 -7.51 9.71 -0.33
C GLN A 96 -6.55 9.47 0.84
N LEU A 97 -6.04 10.53 1.47
CA LEU A 97 -4.98 10.41 2.49
C LEU A 97 -5.49 10.21 3.92
N HIS A 98 -6.79 10.32 4.19
CA HIS A 98 -7.32 10.25 5.55
C HIS A 98 -8.55 9.34 5.64
N ALA A 99 -8.66 8.63 6.74
CA ALA A 99 -9.91 8.01 7.17
C ALA A 99 -10.78 9.05 7.90
N GLU A 100 -12.08 8.95 7.75
CA GLU A 100 -13.01 9.87 8.42
C GLU A 100 -12.99 9.66 9.94
N GLY A 101 -13.03 10.76 10.68
CA GLY A 101 -13.20 10.75 12.13
C GLY A 101 -14.66 10.70 12.54
N VAL A 102 -14.89 10.53 13.84
CA VAL A 102 -16.23 10.69 14.42
C VAL A 102 -16.35 12.12 14.96
N PRO A 103 -17.21 12.98 14.41
CA PRO A 103 -17.32 14.37 14.81
C PRO A 103 -17.42 14.54 16.32
N ILE A 104 -16.69 15.50 16.89
CA ILE A 104 -16.62 15.84 18.33
C ILE A 104 -15.82 14.82 19.16
N PHE A 105 -15.85 13.50 18.81
CA PHE A 105 -15.32 12.44 19.66
C PHE A 105 -13.94 11.95 19.23
N ALA A 106 -13.68 11.82 17.94
CA ALA A 106 -12.41 11.33 17.42
C ALA A 106 -12.01 12.06 16.13
N SER A 107 -10.76 12.50 16.08
CA SER A 107 -10.20 13.10 14.88
C SER A 107 -9.95 12.05 13.79
N ALA A 108 -10.04 12.47 12.54
CA ALA A 108 -9.66 11.66 11.40
C ALA A 108 -8.23 11.14 11.51
N THR A 109 -7.99 9.90 11.05
CA THR A 109 -6.66 9.31 10.97
C THR A 109 -6.04 9.65 9.63
N VAL A 110 -4.80 10.14 9.64
CA VAL A 110 -4.11 10.63 8.47
C VAL A 110 -3.05 9.63 8.02
N GLY A 111 -3.09 9.23 6.75
CA GLY A 111 -2.05 8.45 6.12
C GLY A 111 -0.97 9.30 5.44
N ARG A 112 0.03 8.62 4.91
CA ARG A 112 1.17 9.21 4.22
C ARG A 112 1.40 8.50 2.90
N LEU A 113 1.38 9.24 1.80
CA LEU A 113 1.75 8.78 0.47
C LEU A 113 3.18 9.21 0.17
N SER A 114 4.03 8.26 -0.19
CA SER A 114 5.43 8.47 -0.55
C SER A 114 5.68 7.94 -1.95
N PHE A 115 6.38 8.71 -2.76
CA PHE A 115 6.90 8.31 -4.04
C PHE A 115 8.42 8.44 -4.05
N VAL A 116 9.08 7.37 -4.46
CA VAL A 116 10.53 7.30 -4.67
C VAL A 116 10.76 6.94 -6.12
N SER A 117 11.42 7.83 -6.85
CA SER A 117 11.82 7.60 -8.24
C SER A 117 12.85 6.48 -8.33
N GLU A 118 13.00 5.92 -9.52
CA GLU A 118 14.03 4.91 -9.80
C GLU A 118 15.39 5.34 -9.25
N ASN A 119 16.04 4.40 -8.58
CA ASN A 119 17.36 4.60 -7.98
C ASN A 119 18.13 3.28 -8.08
N PRO A 120 19.40 3.28 -8.52
CA PRO A 120 20.18 2.05 -8.59
C PRO A 120 20.41 1.37 -7.24
N SER A 121 20.12 2.08 -6.15
CA SER A 121 20.32 1.55 -4.80
C SER A 121 19.12 0.77 -4.27
N TYR A 122 17.89 1.36 -4.27
CA TYR A 122 16.68 0.75 -3.65
C TYR A 122 15.40 1.52 -4.03
N PRO A 123 14.25 0.87 -4.26
CA PRO A 123 14.12 -0.52 -4.70
C PRO A 123 14.52 -0.68 -6.16
N TRP A 124 14.95 -1.85 -6.55
CA TRP A 124 15.26 -2.13 -7.95
C TRP A 124 14.92 -3.57 -8.33
N PHE A 125 14.69 -3.74 -9.63
CA PHE A 125 14.42 -4.99 -10.31
C PHE A 125 15.34 -5.11 -11.53
N SER A 126 15.97 -6.24 -11.72
CA SER A 126 16.81 -6.50 -12.89
C SER A 126 16.57 -7.90 -13.44
N VAL A 127 16.79 -8.05 -14.74
CA VAL A 127 16.70 -9.34 -15.43
C VAL A 127 17.97 -9.55 -16.24
N SER A 128 18.50 -10.76 -16.23
CA SER A 128 19.59 -11.15 -17.11
C SER A 128 19.27 -12.48 -17.80
N PHE A 129 19.61 -12.59 -19.08
CA PHE A 129 19.38 -13.75 -19.90
C PHE A 129 20.55 -13.96 -20.87
N PRO A 130 21.17 -15.17 -20.96
CA PRO A 130 22.20 -15.48 -21.95
C PRO A 130 21.53 -15.69 -23.31
N THR A 131 22.03 -15.03 -24.34
CA THR A 131 21.54 -15.15 -25.73
C THR A 131 22.52 -15.94 -26.60
N ASP A 132 22.03 -16.55 -27.70
CA ASP A 132 22.88 -17.20 -28.71
C ASP A 132 23.56 -16.18 -29.62
N GLU A 133 23.12 -14.92 -29.62
CA GLU A 133 23.75 -13.89 -30.45
C GLU A 133 25.14 -13.58 -29.91
N ASP A 134 26.11 -13.55 -30.79
CA ASP A 134 27.48 -13.13 -30.52
C ASP A 134 27.43 -11.69 -29.95
N ALA A 135 27.66 -11.57 -28.68
CA ALA A 135 27.81 -10.25 -28.05
C ALA A 135 28.95 -9.50 -28.75
N PRO A 136 28.85 -8.19 -28.99
CA PRO A 136 29.96 -7.41 -29.52
C PRO A 136 31.23 -7.70 -28.73
N ALA A 137 32.34 -7.90 -29.43
CA ALA A 137 33.60 -8.35 -28.86
C ALA A 137 34.00 -7.56 -27.63
N GLY A 138 33.85 -8.17 -26.44
CA GLY A 138 34.16 -7.58 -25.13
C GLY A 138 33.08 -7.79 -24.08
N GLU A 139 31.85 -8.17 -24.43
CA GLU A 139 30.78 -8.47 -23.48
C GLU A 139 30.50 -9.99 -23.53
N SER A 140 30.70 -10.64 -22.40
CA SER A 140 30.33 -12.04 -22.22
C SER A 140 28.83 -12.18 -22.45
N GLY A 141 28.38 -13.09 -23.33
CA GLY A 141 27.02 -13.30 -23.83
C GLY A 141 25.84 -13.34 -22.83
N ASN A 142 25.85 -12.45 -21.87
CA ASN A 142 24.75 -12.20 -20.96
C ASN A 142 24.11 -10.88 -21.34
N PHE A 143 22.87 -10.95 -21.77
CA PHE A 143 22.05 -9.77 -21.92
C PHE A 143 21.82 -9.16 -20.52
N VAL A 144 22.50 -8.07 -20.25
CA VAL A 144 22.22 -7.19 -19.12
C VAL A 144 21.68 -5.91 -19.74
N PHE A 145 20.50 -5.48 -19.34
CA PHE A 145 19.98 -4.18 -19.75
C PHE A 145 21.01 -3.09 -19.40
N ASN A 146 21.69 -2.58 -20.40
CA ASN A 146 22.74 -1.58 -20.24
C ASN A 146 22.13 -0.18 -20.48
N ASP A 147 21.27 0.26 -19.58
CA ASP A 147 20.90 1.67 -19.51
C ASP A 147 21.78 2.41 -18.50
N THR A 148 21.58 3.71 -18.38
CA THR A 148 22.30 4.58 -17.44
C THR A 148 22.26 4.11 -15.98
N ASN A 149 21.32 3.22 -15.63
CA ASN A 149 21.14 2.63 -14.29
C ASN A 149 21.59 1.15 -14.20
N GLY A 150 22.36 0.65 -15.18
CA GLY A 150 22.89 -0.70 -15.19
C GLY A 150 21.82 -1.79 -15.38
N GLY A 151 20.76 -1.51 -16.16
CA GLY A 151 19.69 -2.47 -16.45
C GLY A 151 18.66 -2.64 -15.32
N LYS A 152 18.74 -1.84 -14.29
CA LYS A 152 17.81 -1.88 -13.16
C LYS A 152 16.61 -0.99 -13.46
N ALA A 153 15.41 -1.53 -13.31
CA ALA A 153 14.21 -0.75 -13.17
C ALA A 153 13.95 -0.52 -11.68
N GLY A 154 13.40 0.59 -11.30
CA GLY A 154 13.20 0.90 -9.90
C GLY A 154 12.07 1.90 -9.68
N GLY A 155 12.02 2.38 -8.47
CA GLY A 155 10.99 3.28 -8.00
C GLY A 155 9.85 2.56 -7.31
N SER A 156 9.25 3.24 -6.34
CA SER A 156 8.11 2.74 -5.59
C SER A 156 7.13 3.85 -5.25
N MET A 157 5.89 3.49 -5.13
CA MET A 157 4.87 4.31 -4.50
C MET A 157 4.32 3.57 -3.28
N GLU A 158 4.30 4.23 -2.13
CA GLU A 158 3.88 3.63 -0.88
C GLU A 158 2.84 4.50 -0.18
N PHE A 159 1.82 3.85 0.36
CA PHE A 159 0.89 4.46 1.27
C PHE A 159 1.01 3.81 2.64
N TYR A 160 1.33 4.61 3.65
CA TYR A 160 1.34 4.19 5.05
C TYR A 160 0.06 4.67 5.75
N GLY A 161 -0.77 3.74 6.17
CA GLY A 161 -1.96 3.97 7.00
C GLY A 161 -1.57 3.97 8.48
N ALA A 162 -1.48 5.17 9.09
CA ALA A 162 -1.16 5.32 10.51
C ALA A 162 -2.40 5.07 11.39
N ASN A 163 -3.08 3.96 11.15
CA ASN A 163 -4.31 3.56 11.83
C ASN A 163 -4.10 3.49 13.35
N ARG A 164 -5.08 3.94 14.12
CA ARG A 164 -5.06 3.93 15.59
C ARG A 164 -5.91 2.84 16.18
N TYR A 165 -7.00 2.51 15.50
CA TYR A 165 -8.00 1.54 15.93
C TYR A 165 -7.96 0.28 15.08
N TYR A 166 -7.58 0.40 13.81
CA TYR A 166 -7.36 -0.71 12.89
C TYR A 166 -5.86 -1.05 12.78
N VAL A 167 -5.54 -2.18 12.16
CA VAL A 167 -4.15 -2.63 11.93
C VAL A 167 -3.39 -1.61 11.09
N GLN A 168 -2.18 -1.28 11.51
CA GLN A 168 -1.28 -0.44 10.71
C GLN A 168 -0.84 -1.20 9.47
N GLN A 169 -0.95 -0.55 8.32
CA GLN A 169 -0.69 -1.14 7.02
C GLN A 169 0.17 -0.23 6.16
N THR A 170 1.05 -0.84 5.40
CA THR A 170 1.73 -0.19 4.27
C THR A 170 1.32 -0.89 2.98
N LEU A 171 0.83 -0.13 2.03
CA LEU A 171 0.56 -0.60 0.68
C LEU A 171 1.63 -0.05 -0.24
N ALA A 172 2.28 -0.90 -1.02
CA ALA A 172 3.35 -0.52 -1.93
C ALA A 172 3.04 -0.96 -3.36
N TYR A 173 3.45 -0.15 -4.33
CA TYR A 173 3.51 -0.49 -5.73
C TYR A 173 4.98 -0.49 -6.17
N GLU A 174 5.49 -1.64 -6.60
CA GLU A 174 6.86 -1.85 -7.09
C GLU A 174 6.84 -2.73 -8.33
N ASN A 175 7.48 -2.28 -9.41
CA ASN A 175 7.61 -3.05 -10.66
C ASN A 175 6.31 -3.75 -11.12
N GLY A 176 5.19 -3.07 -11.06
CA GLY A 176 3.89 -3.62 -11.44
C GLY A 176 3.22 -4.52 -10.39
N ALA A 177 3.81 -4.73 -9.25
CA ALA A 177 3.21 -5.48 -8.15
C ALA A 177 2.56 -4.55 -7.11
N ILE A 178 1.50 -5.02 -6.46
CA ILE A 178 0.89 -4.37 -5.30
C ILE A 178 1.12 -5.27 -4.10
N ILE A 179 1.79 -4.74 -3.09
CA ILE A 179 2.21 -5.45 -1.89
C ILE A 179 1.54 -4.81 -0.68
N LEU A 180 0.96 -5.64 0.18
CA LEU A 180 0.44 -5.24 1.48
C LEU A 180 1.38 -5.75 2.56
N ASN A 181 1.86 -4.83 3.39
CA ASN A 181 2.65 -5.14 4.58
C ASN A 181 1.87 -4.73 5.83
N GLN A 182 1.75 -5.66 6.76
CA GLN A 182 1.12 -5.51 8.06
C GLN A 182 2.09 -5.92 9.16
N THR A 183 1.70 -5.71 10.41
CA THR A 183 2.53 -6.07 11.58
C THR A 183 2.84 -7.58 11.66
N ASP A 184 1.96 -8.40 11.14
CA ASP A 184 2.00 -9.88 11.20
C ASP A 184 2.49 -10.53 9.90
N GLY A 185 2.81 -9.75 8.86
CA GLY A 185 3.38 -10.27 7.63
C GLY A 185 3.18 -9.41 6.40
N GLU A 186 3.72 -9.91 5.30
CA GLU A 186 3.69 -9.31 3.98
C GLU A 186 2.94 -10.21 3.01
N THR A 187 2.19 -9.65 2.08
CA THR A 187 1.51 -10.42 1.04
C THR A 187 1.43 -9.65 -0.27
N MET A 188 1.52 -10.38 -1.38
CA MET A 188 1.34 -9.84 -2.73
C MET A 188 -0.15 -9.84 -3.08
N LEU A 189 -0.78 -8.66 -3.15
CA LEU A 189 -2.19 -8.53 -3.55
C LEU A 189 -2.36 -8.68 -5.07
N SER A 190 -1.39 -8.19 -5.83
CA SER A 190 -1.36 -8.32 -7.27
C SER A 190 0.09 -8.44 -7.73
N GLY A 191 0.40 -9.48 -8.47
CA GLY A 191 1.76 -9.71 -8.97
C GLY A 191 2.16 -8.80 -10.13
N MET A 192 3.44 -8.82 -10.44
CA MET A 192 3.98 -8.19 -11.66
C MET A 192 3.50 -8.90 -12.93
N ALA A 193 3.63 -8.23 -14.07
CA ALA A 193 3.31 -8.83 -15.35
C ALA A 193 4.42 -9.81 -15.78
N ILE A 194 4.25 -11.07 -15.45
CA ILE A 194 5.11 -12.19 -15.86
C ILE A 194 4.25 -13.34 -16.38
N ARG A 195 4.69 -13.97 -17.46
CA ARG A 195 4.06 -15.15 -18.02
C ARG A 195 5.12 -16.19 -18.37
N ILE A 196 4.94 -17.41 -17.91
CA ILE A 196 5.81 -18.55 -18.15
C ILE A 196 4.97 -19.63 -18.81
N VAL A 197 5.45 -20.15 -19.92
CA VAL A 197 4.75 -21.20 -20.69
C VAL A 197 5.78 -22.19 -21.21
N LYS A 198 5.51 -23.47 -21.04
CA LYS A 198 6.33 -24.56 -21.56
C LYS A 198 5.50 -25.41 -22.55
N TYR A 199 5.98 -25.55 -23.76
CA TYR A 199 5.40 -26.37 -24.82
C TYR A 199 6.40 -27.44 -25.26
N GLY A 200 6.22 -28.68 -24.75
CA GLY A 200 7.21 -29.73 -24.99
C GLY A 200 8.55 -29.35 -24.36
N ASP A 201 9.57 -29.23 -25.20
CA ASP A 201 10.91 -28.84 -24.77
C ASP A 201 11.17 -27.32 -24.87
N GLU A 202 10.25 -26.56 -25.44
CA GLU A 202 10.39 -25.13 -25.61
C GLU A 202 9.77 -24.38 -24.42
N GLN A 203 10.57 -23.54 -23.77
CA GLN A 203 10.17 -22.70 -22.62
C GLN A 203 10.25 -21.23 -22.96
N ILE A 204 9.13 -20.55 -22.84
CA ILE A 204 8.96 -19.13 -23.14
C ILE A 204 8.65 -18.38 -21.86
N VAL A 205 9.41 -17.32 -21.59
CA VAL A 205 9.17 -16.41 -20.46
C VAL A 205 8.97 -15.00 -20.99
N LYS A 206 7.87 -14.35 -20.58
CA LYS A 206 7.57 -12.94 -20.88
C LYS A 206 7.56 -12.15 -19.59
N ILE A 207 8.29 -11.02 -19.56
CA ILE A 207 8.36 -10.14 -18.40
C ILE A 207 8.15 -8.70 -18.85
N THR A 208 7.30 -7.97 -18.12
CA THR A 208 7.22 -6.51 -18.20
C THR A 208 7.93 -5.90 -17.00
N GLN A 209 8.96 -5.13 -17.26
CA GLN A 209 9.76 -4.41 -16.29
C GLN A 209 9.34 -2.93 -16.29
N ILE A 210 8.98 -2.41 -15.13
CA ILE A 210 8.43 -1.04 -14.98
C ILE A 210 9.35 -0.21 -14.11
N SER A 211 9.87 0.88 -14.67
CA SER A 211 10.61 1.92 -13.95
C SER A 211 9.69 3.10 -13.68
N LEU A 212 9.67 3.57 -12.44
CA LEU A 212 8.94 4.77 -12.05
C LEU A 212 9.89 5.95 -11.97
N THR A 213 9.66 6.98 -12.78
CA THR A 213 10.46 8.20 -12.83
C THR A 213 9.70 9.38 -12.25
N GLY A 214 10.40 10.43 -11.86
CA GLY A 214 9.80 11.66 -11.34
C GLY A 214 10.54 12.24 -10.14
N THR A 215 9.91 13.20 -9.48
CA THR A 215 10.50 13.83 -8.29
C THR A 215 10.07 13.10 -7.03
N ASN A 216 11.04 12.65 -6.22
CA ASN A 216 10.77 12.06 -4.92
C ASN A 216 9.89 12.99 -4.08
N ARG A 217 8.78 12.47 -3.60
CA ARG A 217 7.83 13.27 -2.83
C ARG A 217 7.15 12.41 -1.76
N THR A 218 7.05 12.98 -0.57
CA THR A 218 6.26 12.42 0.52
C THR A 218 5.24 13.46 0.97
N ILE A 219 3.98 13.07 1.00
CA ILE A 219 2.87 13.92 1.41
C ILE A 219 1.98 13.18 2.41
N GLY A 220 1.47 13.92 3.36
CA GLY A 220 0.46 13.46 4.32
C GLY A 220 -0.55 14.57 4.54
N GLY A 221 -1.59 14.31 5.27
CA GLY A 221 -2.59 15.32 5.60
C GLY A 221 -3.99 14.91 5.20
N TYR A 222 -4.89 15.87 5.23
CA TYR A 222 -6.29 15.68 4.90
C TYR A 222 -6.53 15.84 3.39
N GLY A 223 -7.62 15.26 2.92
CA GLY A 223 -8.10 15.40 1.55
C GLY A 223 -7.54 14.34 0.59
N THR A 224 -7.80 14.59 -0.68
CA THR A 224 -7.39 13.70 -1.78
C THR A 224 -6.25 14.33 -2.55
N LYS A 225 -5.28 13.53 -2.94
CA LYS A 225 -4.16 13.93 -3.81
C LYS A 225 -4.29 13.27 -5.17
N GLY A 226 -3.85 13.96 -6.20
CA GLY A 226 -3.82 13.43 -7.55
C GLY A 226 -2.49 12.76 -7.85
N VAL A 227 -2.52 11.51 -8.27
CA VAL A 227 -1.37 10.81 -8.85
C VAL A 227 -1.58 10.74 -10.35
N THR A 228 -0.68 11.33 -11.11
CA THR A 228 -0.70 11.29 -12.58
C THR A 228 0.41 10.38 -13.06
N SER A 229 0.06 9.38 -13.88
CA SER A 229 0.97 8.46 -14.52
C SER A 229 1.03 8.76 -16.00
N THR A 230 2.24 8.92 -16.54
CA THR A 230 2.50 9.19 -17.96
C THR A 230 3.58 8.23 -18.47
N LEU A 231 3.32 7.52 -19.54
CA LEU A 231 4.34 6.68 -20.15
C LEU A 231 5.35 7.55 -20.88
N GLU A 232 6.61 7.47 -20.50
CA GLU A 232 7.72 8.18 -21.16
C GLU A 232 8.40 7.35 -22.25
N TYR A 233 8.44 6.03 -22.03
CA TYR A 233 9.15 5.11 -22.91
C TYR A 233 8.62 3.69 -22.74
N SER A 234 8.51 2.97 -23.86
CA SER A 234 8.23 1.54 -23.87
C SER A 234 9.04 0.88 -24.97
N THR A 235 9.68 -0.24 -24.67
CA THR A 235 10.40 -1.04 -25.67
C THR A 235 10.14 -2.50 -25.44
N TYR A 236 9.99 -3.23 -26.52
CA TYR A 236 9.87 -4.67 -26.54
C TYR A 236 11.13 -5.29 -27.16
N SER A 237 11.60 -6.37 -26.59
CA SER A 237 12.74 -7.13 -27.10
C SER A 237 12.48 -8.62 -26.93
N LYS A 238 12.86 -9.40 -27.94
CA LYS A 238 12.79 -10.86 -27.94
C LYS A 238 14.18 -11.43 -28.06
N PHE A 239 14.51 -12.35 -27.18
CA PHE A 239 15.80 -13.03 -27.13
C PHE A 239 15.60 -14.53 -27.23
N GLU A 240 16.49 -15.20 -27.94
CA GLU A 240 16.42 -16.64 -28.14
C GLU A 240 17.71 -17.32 -27.68
N ASN A 241 17.57 -18.51 -27.10
CA ASN A 241 18.66 -19.40 -26.73
C ASN A 241 18.24 -20.84 -27.05
N SER A 242 18.74 -21.36 -28.14
CA SER A 242 18.37 -22.68 -28.69
C SER A 242 18.75 -23.84 -27.75
N SER A 243 19.78 -23.66 -26.94
CA SER A 243 20.24 -24.65 -25.97
C SER A 243 19.48 -24.58 -24.65
N GLY A 244 18.66 -23.55 -24.45
CA GLY A 244 18.01 -23.21 -23.19
C GLY A 244 18.94 -22.51 -22.19
N GLY A 245 18.70 -21.23 -21.95
CA GLY A 245 19.48 -20.40 -21.03
C GLY A 245 18.88 -20.31 -19.61
N ASN A 246 19.67 -19.85 -18.67
CA ASN A 246 19.19 -19.55 -17.32
C ASN A 246 18.77 -18.10 -17.26
N LEU A 247 17.46 -17.86 -17.14
CA LEU A 247 16.92 -16.53 -16.87
C LEU A 247 17.09 -16.23 -15.37
N THR A 248 17.76 -15.13 -15.06
CA THR A 248 17.94 -14.68 -13.69
C THR A 248 17.18 -13.38 -13.47
N ILE A 249 16.30 -13.36 -12.48
CA ILE A 249 15.57 -12.18 -12.00
C ILE A 249 16.13 -11.83 -10.64
N SER A 250 16.53 -10.59 -10.44
CA SER A 250 17.00 -10.10 -9.13
C SER A 250 16.18 -8.89 -8.70
N ILE A 251 15.69 -8.94 -7.48
CA ILE A 251 14.85 -7.91 -6.88
C ILE A 251 15.50 -7.46 -5.58
N ASN A 252 15.59 -6.18 -5.37
CA ASN A 252 15.97 -5.62 -4.09
C ASN A 252 14.83 -4.74 -3.56
N SER A 253 14.20 -5.17 -2.48
CA SER A 253 13.01 -4.54 -1.92
C SER A 253 12.99 -4.66 -0.40
N ARG A 254 12.19 -3.83 0.26
CA ARG A 254 11.88 -3.97 1.68
C ARG A 254 10.87 -5.10 1.97
N PHE A 255 10.19 -5.56 0.94
CA PHE A 255 9.10 -6.54 1.01
C PHE A 255 9.56 -7.91 0.48
N GLY A 256 10.66 -8.41 1.04
CA GLY A 256 11.32 -9.61 0.54
C GLY A 256 10.48 -10.86 0.65
N THR A 257 9.76 -11.04 1.75
CA THR A 257 8.89 -12.19 1.98
C THR A 257 7.77 -12.25 0.95
N ALA A 258 7.13 -11.11 0.65
CA ALA A 258 6.07 -11.06 -0.36
C ALA A 258 6.59 -11.43 -1.77
N TRP A 259 7.80 -11.01 -2.14
CA TRP A 259 8.42 -11.37 -3.40
C TRP A 259 8.82 -12.84 -3.46
N GLU A 260 9.43 -13.38 -2.40
CA GLU A 260 9.81 -14.80 -2.30
C GLU A 260 8.59 -15.71 -2.42
N ASP A 261 7.55 -15.45 -1.64
CA ASP A 261 6.30 -16.22 -1.68
C ASP A 261 5.62 -16.13 -3.04
N TYR A 262 5.60 -14.94 -3.64
CA TYR A 262 5.02 -14.73 -4.96
C TYR A 262 5.70 -15.61 -6.02
N PHE A 263 7.04 -15.58 -6.11
CA PHE A 263 7.75 -16.38 -7.10
C PHE A 263 7.70 -17.86 -6.80
N THR A 264 7.78 -18.27 -5.55
CA THR A 264 7.64 -19.66 -5.14
C THR A 264 6.27 -20.22 -5.54
N ASN A 265 5.21 -19.47 -5.29
CA ASN A 265 3.85 -19.86 -5.66
C ASN A 265 3.65 -19.87 -7.18
N LEU A 266 4.16 -18.85 -7.89
CA LEU A 266 4.06 -18.76 -9.35
C LEU A 266 4.77 -19.93 -10.03
N LEU A 267 6.02 -20.20 -9.63
CA LEU A 267 6.86 -21.22 -10.29
C LEU A 267 6.43 -22.64 -9.95
N SER A 268 5.89 -22.86 -8.76
CA SER A 268 5.32 -24.16 -8.36
C SER A 268 3.95 -24.45 -8.98
N ALA A 269 3.32 -23.45 -9.63
CA ALA A 269 1.99 -23.63 -10.22
C ALA A 269 2.03 -24.56 -11.43
N ASN A 270 1.11 -25.51 -11.50
CA ASN A 270 0.99 -26.45 -12.64
C ASN A 270 0.83 -25.75 -14.00
N SER A 271 0.32 -24.51 -14.00
CA SER A 271 0.12 -23.72 -15.23
C SER A 271 1.44 -23.32 -15.93
N THR A 272 2.57 -23.31 -15.25
CA THR A 272 3.89 -23.01 -15.84
C THR A 272 4.48 -24.19 -16.59
N GLY A 273 4.11 -25.41 -16.22
CA GLY A 273 4.70 -26.65 -16.75
C GLY A 273 6.13 -26.91 -16.24
N LEU A 274 6.63 -26.14 -15.29
CA LEU A 274 7.95 -26.28 -14.72
C LEU A 274 8.00 -27.39 -13.66
N THR A 275 9.11 -28.10 -13.61
CA THR A 275 9.46 -29.02 -12.51
C THR A 275 10.26 -28.25 -11.46
N THR A 276 10.29 -28.77 -10.23
CA THR A 276 11.04 -28.18 -9.10
C THR A 276 12.56 -28.12 -9.33
N ALA A 277 13.09 -28.87 -10.31
CA ALA A 277 14.49 -28.84 -10.67
C ALA A 277 14.84 -27.69 -11.66
N GLU A 278 13.84 -27.10 -12.31
CA GLU A 278 14.02 -26.07 -13.34
C GLU A 278 13.97 -24.65 -12.82
N TRP A 279 13.76 -24.47 -11.52
CA TRP A 279 13.78 -23.13 -10.93
C TRP A 279 14.35 -23.13 -9.52
N ASN A 280 14.83 -21.98 -9.09
CA ASN A 280 15.30 -21.76 -7.74
C ASN A 280 14.99 -20.31 -7.31
N VAL A 281 14.55 -20.15 -6.06
CA VAL A 281 14.35 -18.84 -5.42
C VAL A 281 15.23 -18.78 -4.18
N THR A 282 16.02 -17.74 -4.07
CA THR A 282 16.91 -17.52 -2.93
C THR A 282 16.74 -16.09 -2.43
N THR A 283 16.69 -15.94 -1.11
CA THR A 283 16.55 -14.64 -0.46
C THR A 283 17.71 -14.41 0.50
N SER A 284 18.27 -13.22 0.42
CA SER A 284 19.27 -12.71 1.37
C SER A 284 18.84 -11.33 1.86
N SER A 285 19.26 -10.94 3.05
CA SER A 285 18.94 -9.64 3.61
C SER A 285 20.20 -8.82 3.88
N SER A 286 20.07 -7.51 3.74
CA SER A 286 21.09 -6.53 4.09
C SER A 286 20.45 -5.36 4.85
N GLN A 287 21.16 -4.80 5.81
CA GLN A 287 20.67 -3.66 6.58
C GLN A 287 21.35 -2.38 6.09
N VAL A 288 20.54 -1.35 5.82
CA VAL A 288 21.01 -0.02 5.43
C VAL A 288 20.35 1.00 6.37
N GLY A 289 21.12 1.49 7.34
CA GLY A 289 20.58 2.25 8.45
C GLY A 289 19.61 1.42 9.29
N ASP A 290 18.41 1.94 9.52
CA ASP A 290 17.34 1.26 10.28
C ASP A 290 16.42 0.42 9.38
N ILE A 291 16.70 0.33 8.06
CA ILE A 291 15.86 -0.36 7.11
C ILE A 291 16.54 -1.65 6.66
N THR A 292 15.81 -2.77 6.74
CA THR A 292 16.23 -4.04 6.15
C THR A 292 15.74 -4.12 4.71
N TYR A 293 16.65 -4.43 3.81
CA TYR A 293 16.38 -4.73 2.41
C TYR A 293 16.67 -6.19 2.13
N TYR A 294 15.85 -6.77 1.28
CA TYR A 294 15.95 -8.16 0.85
C TYR A 294 16.34 -8.21 -0.62
N SER A 295 17.31 -9.06 -0.93
CA SER A 295 17.66 -9.41 -2.29
C SER A 295 17.08 -10.77 -2.61
N VAL A 296 16.02 -10.81 -3.41
CA VAL A 296 15.37 -12.02 -3.89
C VAL A 296 15.92 -12.31 -5.28
N THR A 297 16.55 -13.48 -5.45
CA THR A 297 17.08 -13.94 -6.73
C THR A 297 16.31 -15.17 -7.17
N VAL A 298 15.75 -15.09 -8.37
CA VAL A 298 14.97 -16.15 -9.02
C VAL A 298 15.73 -16.61 -10.26
N ILE A 299 16.00 -17.90 -10.36
CA ILE A 299 16.63 -18.52 -11.52
C ILE A 299 15.62 -19.47 -12.15
N ILE A 300 15.36 -19.30 -13.45
CA ILE A 300 14.53 -20.18 -14.26
C ILE A 300 15.44 -20.79 -15.31
N GLN A 301 15.59 -22.13 -15.31
CA GLN A 301 16.50 -22.86 -16.18
C GLN A 301 15.81 -23.32 -17.45
N GLY A 302 16.57 -23.45 -18.53
CA GLY A 302 16.09 -24.03 -19.78
C GLY A 302 15.16 -23.09 -20.57
N VAL A 303 15.26 -21.80 -20.41
CA VAL A 303 14.47 -20.83 -21.17
C VAL A 303 14.99 -20.71 -22.58
N ASN A 304 14.14 -21.00 -23.58
CA ASN A 304 14.49 -20.90 -24.98
C ASN A 304 14.16 -19.52 -25.57
N VAL A 305 13.06 -18.94 -25.13
CA VAL A 305 12.62 -17.62 -25.59
C VAL A 305 12.34 -16.73 -24.42
N PHE A 306 13.00 -15.59 -24.38
CA PHE A 306 12.76 -14.53 -23.42
C PHE A 306 12.19 -13.29 -24.11
N GLU A 307 10.95 -12.93 -23.80
CA GLU A 307 10.31 -11.71 -24.26
C GLU A 307 10.29 -10.67 -23.13
N HIS A 308 10.88 -9.53 -23.40
CA HIS A 308 11.04 -8.48 -22.41
C HIS A 308 10.41 -7.18 -22.89
N THR A 309 9.51 -6.62 -22.08
CA THR A 309 9.00 -5.27 -22.25
C THR A 309 9.57 -4.40 -21.13
N LYS A 310 10.25 -3.30 -21.47
CA LYS A 310 10.69 -2.30 -20.51
C LYS A 310 9.86 -1.04 -20.69
N ALA A 311 9.29 -0.54 -19.60
CA ALA A 311 8.51 0.68 -19.59
C ALA A 311 9.05 1.66 -18.54
N MET A 312 9.11 2.94 -18.89
CA MET A 312 9.41 4.05 -18.00
C MET A 312 8.14 4.90 -17.85
N VAL A 313 7.69 5.05 -16.63
CA VAL A 313 6.45 5.76 -16.29
C VAL A 313 6.75 6.91 -15.34
N ALA A 314 6.52 8.13 -15.82
CA ALA A 314 6.63 9.32 -14.98
C ALA A 314 5.44 9.42 -14.03
N ILE A 315 5.75 9.60 -12.75
CA ILE A 315 4.78 9.80 -11.68
C ILE A 315 4.86 11.24 -11.18
N THR A 316 3.72 11.90 -11.16
CA THR A 316 3.58 13.22 -10.56
C THR A 316 2.49 13.20 -9.50
N ILE A 317 2.80 13.67 -8.31
CA ILE A 317 1.82 13.82 -7.23
C ILE A 317 1.49 15.32 -7.11
N ALA A 318 0.23 15.67 -7.27
CA ALA A 318 -0.26 17.05 -7.18
C ALA A 318 -1.32 17.21 -6.09
N ASP A 319 -1.36 18.39 -5.51
CA ASP A 319 -2.49 18.80 -4.68
C ASP A 319 -3.68 19.08 -5.62
N ILE A 320 -4.84 18.49 -5.29
CA ILE A 320 -6.08 18.89 -5.94
C ILE A 320 -6.46 20.24 -5.35
N SER A 321 -6.16 21.34 -6.06
CA SER A 321 -6.77 22.63 -5.76
C SER A 321 -8.23 22.56 -6.21
N VAL A 322 -9.14 22.43 -5.27
CA VAL A 322 -10.57 22.63 -5.46
C VAL A 322 -10.85 24.11 -5.55
#